data_8e7d08e6949290537fd6b6546985e96f
#
_entry.id   8e7d08e6949290537fd6b6546985e96f
#
_cell.length_a   1.000
_cell.length_b   1.000
_cell.length_c   1.000
_cell.angle_alpha   90.00
_cell.angle_beta   90.00
_cell.angle_gamma   90.00
#
_symmetry.space_group_name_H-M   'P 1'
#
loop_
_entity.id
_entity.type
_entity.pdbx_description
1 polymer ?
#
loop_
_entity_poly.entity_id
_entity_poly.type
_entity_poly.pdbx_seq_one_letter_code
_entity_poly.pdbx_strand_id
1 'polypeptide(L)'
;LSAYRGRPLEDLPELGDFARRLHERFDLHASDPTPGERQQWQDAFELHLAAFADPLPLLVRGAELPPDERLIVFDDLSEVVSSQRAQAWAEVARRVAHEIKNPLTPIQLSAERLQHKLDAKLEEPDRQLLGRSVNTIVSQVQALKTLINEFRDYARLPDPKLQATQLNDVVLDVMGLYGQATESGLIELQLAPDLPHIQGDATLLRQVIHNLVQNAMDALEEHPPKQGRAHIIVRTDAKESRGGHAVRLRVQDNGPGFPEKILKRAFEPYITTKAKGTGLGLAVVKKIADEHGALIRVRNLHASGASALTKDADQGYPAAASALIGAQVSISFSKLSSQSDEAESHL
;
A
#
# COMPACT_ATOMS: atom_id res chain seq x y z
N LEU A 1 -21.62 11.80 -22.88
CA LEU A 1 -21.04 12.58 -24.01
C LEU A 1 -22.10 13.14 -24.97
N SER A 2 -23.14 12.38 -25.33
CA SER A 2 -24.16 12.85 -26.28
C SER A 2 -24.92 14.11 -25.81
N ALA A 3 -25.11 14.32 -24.51
CA ALA A 3 -25.82 15.47 -23.93
C ALA A 3 -25.06 16.82 -24.07
N TYR A 4 -23.77 16.77 -24.37
CA TYR A 4 -22.90 17.96 -24.46
C TYR A 4 -22.50 18.28 -25.90
N ARG A 5 -22.92 17.49 -26.87
CA ARG A 5 -22.61 17.71 -28.29
C ARG A 5 -23.25 19.00 -28.79
N GLY A 6 -22.46 19.85 -29.42
CA GLY A 6 -22.91 21.16 -29.96
C GLY A 6 -23.00 22.26 -28.90
N ARG A 7 -22.48 22.07 -27.70
CA ARG A 7 -22.35 23.14 -26.70
C ARG A 7 -20.93 23.68 -26.69
N PRO A 8 -20.73 24.99 -26.45
CA PRO A 8 -19.40 25.55 -26.20
C PRO A 8 -18.73 24.86 -25.00
N LEU A 9 -17.43 24.70 -25.08
CA LEU A 9 -16.66 24.07 -24.00
C LEU A 9 -16.71 24.90 -22.70
N GLU A 10 -16.85 26.22 -22.84
CA GLU A 10 -16.97 27.19 -21.75
C GLU A 10 -18.25 27.04 -20.93
N ASP A 11 -19.32 26.53 -21.55
CA ASP A 11 -20.62 26.33 -20.92
C ASP A 11 -20.67 24.99 -20.11
N LEU A 12 -19.61 24.19 -20.17
CA LEU A 12 -19.56 22.95 -19.44
C LEU A 12 -19.15 23.21 -17.98
N PRO A 13 -19.87 22.62 -17.00
CA PRO A 13 -19.51 22.78 -15.60
C PRO A 13 -18.04 22.43 -15.37
N GLU A 14 -17.32 23.26 -14.62
CA GLU A 14 -15.91 23.08 -14.23
C GLU A 14 -14.87 23.21 -15.37
N LEU A 15 -15.28 23.38 -16.63
CA LEU A 15 -14.35 23.50 -17.76
C LEU A 15 -14.15 24.94 -18.27
N GLY A 16 -14.85 25.93 -17.73
CA GLY A 16 -14.78 27.31 -18.21
C GLY A 16 -13.39 27.93 -18.19
N ASP A 17 -12.65 27.77 -17.09
CA ASP A 17 -11.26 28.27 -16.99
C ASP A 17 -10.30 27.52 -17.92
N PHE A 18 -10.48 26.22 -18.05
CA PHE A 18 -9.71 25.39 -18.95
C PHE A 18 -9.97 25.79 -20.42
N ALA A 19 -11.23 25.98 -20.81
CA ALA A 19 -11.61 26.44 -22.15
C ALA A 19 -10.99 27.79 -22.47
N ARG A 20 -11.02 28.76 -21.54
CA ARG A 20 -10.41 30.09 -21.74
C ARG A 20 -8.91 29.98 -22.00
N ARG A 21 -8.17 29.19 -21.19
CA ARG A 21 -6.73 28.96 -21.38
C ARG A 21 -6.42 28.29 -22.72
N LEU A 22 -7.29 27.39 -23.18
CA LEU A 22 -7.16 26.76 -24.50
C LEU A 22 -7.30 27.79 -25.61
N HIS A 23 -8.31 28.68 -25.55
CA HIS A 23 -8.50 29.75 -26.53
C HIS A 23 -7.32 30.72 -26.56
N GLU A 24 -6.85 31.18 -25.40
CA GLU A 24 -5.64 32.01 -25.29
C GLU A 24 -4.42 31.36 -25.96
N ARG A 25 -4.29 30.03 -25.84
CA ARG A 25 -3.18 29.28 -26.43
C ARG A 25 -3.28 29.22 -27.97
N PHE A 26 -4.48 29.02 -28.51
CA PHE A 26 -4.73 29.10 -29.95
C PHE A 26 -4.42 30.51 -30.49
N ASP A 27 -4.88 31.54 -29.81
CA ASP A 27 -4.68 32.94 -30.24
C ASP A 27 -3.20 33.35 -30.20
N LEU A 28 -2.44 32.89 -29.17
CA LEU A 28 -1.00 33.08 -29.12
C LEU A 28 -0.27 32.40 -30.28
N HIS A 29 -0.65 31.16 -30.59
CA HIS A 29 -0.04 30.40 -31.69
C HIS A 29 -0.37 30.98 -33.05
N ALA A 30 -1.58 31.51 -33.24
CA ALA A 30 -1.98 32.21 -34.47
C ALA A 30 -1.24 33.54 -34.66
N SER A 31 -0.79 34.17 -33.57
CA SER A 31 -0.12 35.49 -33.59
C SER A 31 1.41 35.39 -33.85
N ASP A 32 2.04 34.23 -33.70
CA ASP A 32 3.48 34.00 -33.88
C ASP A 32 3.71 32.83 -34.87
N PRO A 33 3.45 32.98 -36.15
CA PRO A 33 3.69 31.94 -37.14
C PRO A 33 5.16 31.84 -37.47
N THR A 34 5.91 30.98 -36.79
CA THR A 34 7.27 30.63 -37.18
C THR A 34 7.24 29.93 -38.53
N PRO A 35 7.92 30.44 -39.56
CA PRO A 35 7.88 29.87 -40.89
C PRO A 35 8.42 28.47 -40.91
N GLY A 36 7.56 27.47 -41.14
CA GLY A 36 7.93 26.06 -41.23
C GLY A 36 7.40 25.14 -40.12
N GLU A 37 6.90 25.63 -39.00
CA GLU A 37 6.18 24.84 -38.02
C GLU A 37 4.71 24.70 -38.45
N ARG A 38 4.23 23.46 -38.45
CA ARG A 38 2.83 23.14 -38.77
C ARG A 38 1.95 23.80 -37.71
N GLN A 39 0.74 24.18 -38.07
CA GLN A 39 -0.34 24.78 -37.27
C GLN A 39 -0.71 23.92 -36.02
N GLN A 40 0.28 23.44 -35.29
CA GLN A 40 0.12 22.54 -34.14
C GLN A 40 0.94 23.08 -32.96
N TRP A 41 0.32 23.10 -31.81
CA TRP A 41 0.99 23.43 -30.55
C TRP A 41 0.77 22.31 -29.51
N GLN A 42 1.65 22.24 -28.52
CA GLN A 42 1.58 21.31 -27.41
C GLN A 42 1.92 22.04 -26.12
N ASP A 43 1.11 21.83 -25.08
CA ASP A 43 1.33 22.44 -23.77
C ASP A 43 0.77 21.57 -22.63
N ALA A 44 1.28 21.76 -21.41
CA ALA A 44 0.80 21.06 -20.22
C ALA A 44 -0.26 21.90 -19.50
N PHE A 45 -1.38 21.30 -19.16
CA PHE A 45 -2.49 21.93 -18.45
C PHE A 45 -2.83 21.15 -17.18
N GLU A 46 -3.31 21.84 -16.17
CA GLU A 46 -3.92 21.25 -14.99
C GLU A 46 -5.43 21.49 -15.04
N LEU A 47 -6.20 20.40 -15.03
CA LEU A 47 -7.65 20.43 -15.02
C LEU A 47 -8.15 20.14 -13.61
N HIS A 48 -8.88 21.10 -13.02
CA HIS A 48 -9.49 20.97 -11.70
C HIS A 48 -10.94 20.53 -11.86
N LEU A 49 -11.28 19.35 -11.34
CA LEU A 49 -12.65 18.82 -11.36
C LEU A 49 -13.05 18.50 -9.91
N ALA A 50 -14.27 18.87 -9.51
CA ALA A 50 -14.77 18.60 -8.15
C ALA A 50 -14.83 17.11 -7.80
N ALA A 51 -14.85 16.23 -8.80
CA ALA A 51 -14.83 14.78 -8.61
C ALA A 51 -13.47 14.24 -8.16
N PHE A 52 -12.36 14.98 -8.32
CA PHE A 52 -11.00 14.59 -7.97
C PHE A 52 -10.43 15.52 -6.90
N ALA A 53 -9.73 14.94 -5.93
CA ALA A 53 -9.07 15.72 -4.88
C ALA A 53 -7.87 16.52 -5.39
N ASP A 54 -7.17 15.98 -6.39
CA ASP A 54 -5.98 16.57 -7.00
C ASP A 54 -6.26 17.00 -8.45
N PRO A 55 -5.57 18.05 -8.96
CA PRO A 55 -5.67 18.46 -10.35
C PRO A 55 -5.22 17.36 -11.31
N LEU A 56 -5.92 17.19 -12.41
CA LEU A 56 -5.58 16.24 -13.46
C LEU A 56 -4.54 16.85 -14.41
N PRO A 57 -3.30 16.37 -14.47
CA PRO A 57 -2.29 16.86 -15.39
C PRO A 57 -2.55 16.32 -16.80
N LEU A 58 -2.79 17.21 -17.74
CA LEU A 58 -3.06 16.89 -19.13
C LEU A 58 -1.97 17.43 -20.04
N LEU A 59 -1.53 16.62 -20.99
CA LEU A 59 -0.81 17.11 -22.16
C LEU A 59 -1.84 17.41 -23.25
N VAL A 60 -1.93 18.67 -23.64
CA VAL A 60 -2.88 19.14 -24.66
C VAL A 60 -2.13 19.46 -25.94
N ARG A 61 -2.61 18.92 -27.04
CA ARG A 61 -2.16 19.26 -28.38
C ARG A 61 -3.32 19.88 -29.14
N GLY A 62 -3.06 21.06 -29.70
CA GLY A 62 -4.04 21.77 -30.53
C GLY A 62 -3.54 21.92 -31.95
N ALA A 63 -4.47 21.86 -32.90
CA ALA A 63 -4.22 22.13 -34.32
C ALA A 63 -5.41 22.89 -34.92
N GLU A 64 -5.10 23.82 -35.82
CA GLU A 64 -6.11 24.46 -36.68
C GLU A 64 -6.26 23.66 -37.96
N LEU A 65 -7.51 23.37 -38.34
CA LEU A 65 -7.88 22.64 -39.54
C LEU A 65 -8.71 23.53 -40.48
N PRO A 66 -8.51 23.46 -41.80
CA PRO A 66 -9.37 24.17 -42.75
C PRO A 66 -10.82 23.62 -42.71
N PRO A 67 -11.87 24.46 -42.87
CA PRO A 67 -11.84 25.90 -43.13
C PRO A 67 -11.78 26.80 -41.89
N ASP A 68 -11.98 26.36 -40.65
CA ASP A 68 -11.90 27.13 -39.40
C ASP A 68 -12.19 26.19 -38.18
N GLU A 69 -11.79 24.95 -38.29
CA GLU A 69 -11.98 23.98 -37.23
C GLU A 69 -10.75 23.91 -36.33
N ARG A 70 -10.95 23.69 -35.04
CA ARG A 70 -9.88 23.46 -34.05
C ARG A 70 -9.94 22.02 -33.56
N LEU A 71 -8.83 21.29 -33.70
CA LEU A 71 -8.66 19.95 -33.15
C LEU A 71 -7.88 20.03 -31.82
N ILE A 72 -8.39 19.39 -30.81
CA ILE A 72 -7.73 19.28 -29.50
C ILE A 72 -7.64 17.81 -29.13
N VAL A 73 -6.43 17.38 -28.75
CA VAL A 73 -6.14 16.03 -28.24
C VAL A 73 -5.61 16.15 -26.82
N PHE A 74 -6.11 15.33 -25.93
CA PHE A 74 -5.70 15.29 -24.52
C PHE A 74 -5.05 13.95 -24.21
N ASP A 75 -3.88 13.99 -23.58
CA ASP A 75 -3.24 12.82 -22.99
C ASP A 75 -3.20 13.02 -21.47
N ASP A 76 -3.75 12.07 -20.72
CA ASP A 76 -3.67 12.07 -19.24
C ASP A 76 -2.25 11.69 -18.81
N LEU A 77 -1.59 12.61 -18.12
CA LEU A 77 -0.23 12.42 -17.61
C LEU A 77 -0.19 11.94 -16.16
N SER A 78 -1.33 11.62 -15.53
CA SER A 78 -1.40 11.27 -14.11
C SER A 78 -0.47 10.11 -13.75
N GLU A 79 -0.47 9.05 -14.55
CA GLU A 79 0.41 7.90 -14.34
C GLU A 79 1.89 8.26 -14.51
N VAL A 80 2.23 9.05 -15.53
CA VAL A 80 3.61 9.46 -15.81
C VAL A 80 4.14 10.34 -14.67
N VAL A 81 3.37 11.36 -14.28
CA VAL A 81 3.75 12.27 -13.20
C VAL A 81 3.85 11.54 -11.85
N SER A 82 2.91 10.65 -11.56
CA SER A 82 2.92 9.82 -10.36
C SER A 82 4.14 8.90 -10.32
N SER A 83 4.45 8.23 -11.44
CA SER A 83 5.62 7.37 -11.57
C SER A 83 6.94 8.15 -11.39
N GLN A 84 7.07 9.31 -12.04
CA GLN A 84 8.26 10.15 -11.88
C GLN A 84 8.43 10.66 -10.45
N ARG A 85 7.34 11.09 -9.80
CA ARG A 85 7.38 11.49 -8.38
C ARG A 85 7.77 10.32 -7.49
N ALA A 86 7.23 9.13 -7.74
CA ALA A 86 7.56 7.92 -6.98
C ALA A 86 9.04 7.54 -7.14
N GLN A 87 9.59 7.60 -8.36
CA GLN A 87 11.00 7.34 -8.62
C GLN A 87 11.93 8.35 -7.95
N ALA A 88 11.63 9.66 -8.09
CA ALA A 88 12.40 10.71 -7.43
C ALA A 88 12.38 10.54 -5.90
N TRP A 89 11.20 10.21 -5.34
CA TRP A 89 11.05 9.96 -3.91
C TRP A 89 11.83 8.74 -3.44
N ALA A 90 11.81 7.64 -4.23
CA ALA A 90 12.57 6.43 -3.94
C ALA A 90 14.09 6.68 -3.91
N GLU A 91 14.60 7.53 -4.80
CA GLU A 91 16.03 7.90 -4.81
C GLU A 91 16.40 8.73 -3.58
N VAL A 92 15.57 9.73 -3.22
CA VAL A 92 15.76 10.53 -2.01
C VAL A 92 15.72 9.64 -0.76
N ALA A 93 14.73 8.76 -0.65
CA ALA A 93 14.60 7.83 0.48
C ALA A 93 15.81 6.91 0.61
N ARG A 94 16.34 6.39 -0.50
CA ARG A 94 17.55 5.56 -0.51
C ARG A 94 18.76 6.34 0.01
N ARG A 95 18.96 7.55 -0.49
CA ARG A 95 20.08 8.41 -0.09
C ARG A 95 20.00 8.76 1.39
N VAL A 96 18.83 9.21 1.85
CA VAL A 96 18.58 9.52 3.26
C VAL A 96 18.80 8.29 4.14
N ALA A 97 18.31 7.12 3.73
CA ALA A 97 18.51 5.87 4.47
C ALA A 97 20.00 5.55 4.65
N HIS A 98 20.81 5.69 3.61
CA HIS A 98 22.26 5.49 3.70
C HIS A 98 22.93 6.54 4.59
N GLU A 99 22.59 7.81 4.41
CA GLU A 99 23.19 8.91 5.19
C GLU A 99 22.85 8.83 6.69
N ILE A 100 21.66 8.29 7.05
CA ILE A 100 21.30 8.09 8.47
C ILE A 100 21.91 6.80 9.03
N LYS A 101 22.03 5.72 8.25
CA LYS A 101 22.68 4.47 8.72
C LYS A 101 24.15 4.68 9.08
N ASN A 102 24.84 5.53 8.33
CA ASN A 102 26.27 5.78 8.50
C ASN A 102 26.64 6.21 9.92
N PRO A 103 25.99 7.21 10.55
CA PRO A 103 26.28 7.60 11.93
C PRO A 103 25.77 6.61 12.99
N LEU A 104 24.73 5.83 12.70
CA LEU A 104 24.15 4.91 13.69
C LEU A 104 25.08 3.75 14.05
N THR A 105 25.83 3.23 13.10
CA THR A 105 26.78 2.14 13.35
C THR A 105 27.92 2.54 14.29
N PRO A 106 28.62 3.67 14.07
CA PRO A 106 29.63 4.14 15.04
C PRO A 106 29.05 4.46 16.43
N ILE A 107 27.82 4.98 16.52
CA ILE A 107 27.16 5.26 17.81
C ILE A 107 26.96 3.95 18.58
N GLN A 108 26.43 2.91 17.94
CA GLN A 108 26.25 1.59 18.54
C GLN A 108 27.58 1.01 19.02
N LEU A 109 28.58 0.95 18.13
CA LEU A 109 29.91 0.41 18.46
C LEU A 109 30.59 1.20 19.58
N SER A 110 30.40 2.50 19.65
CA SER A 110 30.97 3.32 20.74
C SER A 110 30.32 3.04 22.07
N ALA A 111 29.00 2.85 22.10
CA ALA A 111 28.27 2.48 23.32
C ALA A 111 28.67 1.08 23.81
N GLU A 112 28.72 0.08 22.93
CA GLU A 112 29.15 -1.27 23.25
C GLU A 112 30.63 -1.29 23.72
N ARG A 113 31.51 -0.51 23.11
CA ARG A 113 32.92 -0.39 23.51
C ARG A 113 33.07 0.28 24.86
N LEU A 114 32.27 1.29 25.18
CA LEU A 114 32.26 1.91 26.50
C LEU A 114 31.86 0.90 27.57
N GLN A 115 30.80 0.12 27.36
CA GLN A 115 30.35 -0.93 28.25
C GLN A 115 31.47 -1.95 28.46
N HIS A 116 32.02 -2.52 27.39
CA HIS A 116 33.08 -3.52 27.48
C HIS A 116 34.34 -3.04 28.23
N LYS A 117 34.72 -1.75 28.06
CA LYS A 117 35.91 -1.18 28.72
C LYS A 117 35.70 -0.82 30.17
N LEU A 118 34.50 -0.44 30.57
CA LEU A 118 34.20 0.08 31.90
C LEU A 118 33.58 -0.97 32.82
N ASP A 119 32.93 -1.99 32.26
CA ASP A 119 32.18 -3.01 33.02
C ASP A 119 32.99 -3.64 34.17
N ALA A 120 34.26 -4.01 33.92
CA ALA A 120 35.16 -4.58 34.91
C ALA A 120 35.82 -3.54 35.86
N LYS A 121 35.60 -2.25 35.64
CA LYS A 121 36.21 -1.14 36.39
C LYS A 121 35.25 -0.42 37.32
N LEU A 122 33.96 -0.68 37.18
CA LEU A 122 32.90 -0.01 37.94
C LEU A 122 32.38 -0.91 39.06
N GLU A 123 32.00 -0.29 40.17
CA GLU A 123 31.26 -0.95 41.24
C GLU A 123 29.81 -1.24 40.79
N GLU A 124 29.15 -2.16 41.51
CA GLU A 124 27.85 -2.73 41.09
C GLU A 124 26.78 -1.69 40.75
N PRO A 125 26.54 -0.60 41.51
CA PRO A 125 25.54 0.39 41.18
C PRO A 125 25.82 1.09 39.84
N ASP A 126 27.08 1.48 39.59
CA ASP A 126 27.50 2.21 38.38
C ASP A 126 27.56 1.28 37.17
N ARG A 127 27.92 0.00 37.37
CA ARG A 127 27.87 -1.02 36.33
C ARG A 127 26.47 -1.24 35.83
N GLN A 128 25.49 -1.34 36.73
CA GLN A 128 24.09 -1.47 36.34
C GLN A 128 23.54 -0.25 35.62
N LEU A 129 23.97 0.96 36.05
CA LEU A 129 23.60 2.21 35.37
C LEU A 129 24.16 2.25 33.94
N LEU A 130 25.46 1.91 33.79
CA LEU A 130 26.11 1.82 32.47
C LEU A 130 25.42 0.81 31.59
N GLY A 131 25.15 -0.41 32.08
CA GLY A 131 24.47 -1.45 31.33
C GLY A 131 23.08 -1.04 30.84
N ARG A 132 22.28 -0.43 31.71
CA ARG A 132 20.95 0.12 31.33
C ARG A 132 21.06 1.22 30.28
N SER A 133 22.01 2.14 30.44
CA SER A 133 22.20 3.26 29.52
C SER A 133 22.64 2.77 28.13
N VAL A 134 23.61 1.85 28.08
CA VAL A 134 24.09 1.26 26.81
C VAL A 134 22.99 0.47 26.12
N ASN A 135 22.26 -0.37 26.87
CA ASN A 135 21.14 -1.13 26.32
C ASN A 135 20.06 -0.22 25.74
N THR A 136 19.79 0.93 26.39
CA THR A 136 18.87 1.92 25.87
C THR A 136 19.38 2.51 24.55
N ILE A 137 20.66 2.90 24.47
CA ILE A 137 21.25 3.44 23.24
C ILE A 137 21.21 2.40 22.12
N VAL A 138 21.64 1.18 22.38
CA VAL A 138 21.66 0.10 21.37
C VAL A 138 20.27 -0.22 20.87
N SER A 139 19.28 -0.32 21.78
CA SER A 139 17.88 -0.57 21.39
C SER A 139 17.29 0.57 20.55
N GLN A 140 17.58 1.84 20.88
CA GLN A 140 17.13 2.99 20.08
C GLN A 140 17.80 3.02 18.71
N VAL A 141 19.10 2.74 18.63
CA VAL A 141 19.82 2.65 17.35
C VAL A 141 19.24 1.54 16.48
N GLN A 142 18.91 0.38 17.08
CA GLN A 142 18.30 -0.72 16.34
C GLN A 142 16.90 -0.36 15.83
N ALA A 143 16.08 0.28 16.67
CA ALA A 143 14.76 0.76 16.27
C ALA A 143 14.84 1.75 15.08
N LEU A 144 15.79 2.70 15.13
CA LEU A 144 16.03 3.64 14.02
C LEU A 144 16.48 2.91 12.75
N LYS A 145 17.37 1.91 12.84
CA LYS A 145 17.79 1.11 11.67
C LYS A 145 16.61 0.37 11.04
N THR A 146 15.73 -0.20 11.84
CA THR A 146 14.50 -0.86 11.36
C THR A 146 13.60 0.14 10.62
N LEU A 147 13.30 1.29 11.25
CA LEU A 147 12.46 2.34 10.68
C LEU A 147 13.00 2.85 9.33
N ILE A 148 14.31 3.06 9.24
CA ILE A 148 14.98 3.52 8.01
C ILE A 148 14.92 2.45 6.91
N ASN A 149 15.05 1.16 7.28
CA ASN A 149 14.93 0.08 6.31
C ASN A 149 13.50 0.01 5.75
N GLU A 150 12.49 0.03 6.61
CA GLU A 150 11.09 0.02 6.19
C GLU A 150 10.73 1.24 5.33
N PHE A 151 11.24 2.42 5.68
CA PHE A 151 11.07 3.63 4.86
C PHE A 151 11.68 3.49 3.47
N ARG A 152 12.91 2.97 3.40
CA ARG A 152 13.59 2.68 2.13
C ARG A 152 12.80 1.67 1.29
N ASP A 153 12.33 0.58 1.92
CA ASP A 153 11.64 -0.50 1.24
C ASP A 153 10.24 -0.04 0.75
N TYR A 154 9.54 0.79 1.53
CA TYR A 154 8.31 1.44 1.09
C TYR A 154 8.51 2.35 -0.12
N ALA A 155 9.58 3.15 -0.12
CA ALA A 155 9.89 4.06 -1.20
C ALA A 155 10.36 3.34 -2.48
N ARG A 156 10.92 2.13 -2.36
CA ARG A 156 11.58 1.38 -3.44
C ARG A 156 10.80 0.14 -3.89
N LEU A 157 9.52 0.04 -3.61
CA LEU A 157 8.78 -1.10 -4.15
C LEU A 157 8.98 -1.16 -5.69
N PRO A 158 9.58 -2.25 -6.23
CA PRO A 158 9.78 -2.39 -7.65
C PRO A 158 8.45 -2.61 -8.35
N ASP A 159 8.38 -2.29 -9.63
CA ASP A 159 7.24 -2.65 -10.46
C ASP A 159 7.03 -4.18 -10.39
N PRO A 160 5.79 -4.66 -10.17
CA PRO A 160 5.52 -6.07 -9.99
C PRO A 160 5.75 -6.85 -11.29
N LYS A 161 6.41 -7.98 -11.20
CA LYS A 161 6.51 -8.95 -12.29
C LYS A 161 5.34 -9.91 -12.19
N LEU A 162 4.21 -9.50 -12.76
CA LEU A 162 2.98 -10.30 -12.71
C LEU A 162 3.13 -11.56 -13.56
N GLN A 163 2.91 -12.72 -12.92
CA GLN A 163 2.93 -14.04 -13.54
C GLN A 163 1.89 -14.94 -12.89
N ALA A 164 1.55 -16.04 -13.54
CA ALA A 164 0.64 -17.04 -12.98
C ALA A 164 1.21 -17.56 -11.67
N THR A 165 0.54 -17.26 -10.56
CA THR A 165 1.02 -17.54 -9.20
C THR A 165 -0.04 -18.29 -8.41
N GLN A 166 0.34 -19.43 -7.79
CA GLN A 166 -0.51 -20.15 -6.86
C GLN A 166 -0.41 -19.50 -5.48
N LEU A 167 -1.49 -18.87 -5.03
CA LEU A 167 -1.49 -18.10 -3.77
C LEU A 167 -1.20 -18.98 -2.54
N ASN A 168 -1.71 -20.22 -2.53
CA ASN A 168 -1.46 -21.12 -1.40
C ASN A 168 0.02 -21.46 -1.23
N ASP A 169 0.78 -21.63 -2.32
CA ASP A 169 2.20 -21.91 -2.26
C ASP A 169 2.95 -20.74 -1.63
N VAL A 170 2.59 -19.51 -2.01
CA VAL A 170 3.18 -18.30 -1.42
C VAL A 170 2.86 -18.19 0.08
N VAL A 171 1.63 -18.55 0.48
CA VAL A 171 1.25 -18.59 1.90
C VAL A 171 2.10 -19.62 2.65
N LEU A 172 2.22 -20.83 2.12
CA LEU A 172 2.97 -21.92 2.76
C LEU A 172 4.47 -21.58 2.89
N ASP A 173 5.07 -20.98 1.86
CA ASP A 173 6.46 -20.50 1.89
C ASP A 173 6.69 -19.53 3.07
N VAL A 174 5.80 -18.55 3.24
CA VAL A 174 5.91 -17.58 4.34
C VAL A 174 5.64 -18.24 5.69
N MET A 175 4.68 -19.16 5.77
CA MET A 175 4.37 -19.86 7.02
C MET A 175 5.52 -20.75 7.49
N GLY A 176 6.39 -21.19 6.59
CA GLY A 176 7.65 -21.85 6.96
C GLY A 176 8.53 -21.03 7.92
N LEU A 177 8.47 -19.68 7.84
CA LEU A 177 9.17 -18.79 8.78
C LEU A 177 8.50 -18.72 10.16
N TYR A 178 7.24 -19.12 10.26
CA TYR A 178 6.42 -19.08 11.47
C TYR A 178 6.11 -20.47 12.03
N GLY A 179 6.96 -21.48 11.73
CA GLY A 179 6.75 -22.88 12.11
C GLY A 179 6.41 -23.06 13.59
N GLN A 180 7.17 -22.43 14.50
CA GLN A 180 6.91 -22.50 15.95
C GLN A 180 5.53 -21.93 16.33
N ALA A 181 5.10 -20.83 15.69
CA ALA A 181 3.79 -20.22 15.95
C ALA A 181 2.64 -21.09 15.40
N THR A 182 2.88 -21.79 14.30
CA THR A 182 1.92 -22.74 13.72
C THR A 182 1.82 -24.02 14.57
N GLU A 183 2.96 -24.59 15.02
CA GLU A 183 3.01 -25.77 15.88
C GLU A 183 2.39 -25.52 17.25
N SER A 184 2.57 -24.33 17.82
CA SER A 184 1.94 -23.93 19.09
C SER A 184 0.44 -23.67 18.99
N GLY A 185 -0.12 -23.65 17.80
CA GLY A 185 -1.53 -23.32 17.54
C GLY A 185 -1.86 -21.83 17.63
N LEU A 186 -0.84 -20.95 17.63
CA LEU A 186 -1.04 -19.50 17.54
C LEU A 186 -1.53 -19.11 16.16
N ILE A 187 -1.02 -19.74 15.09
CA ILE A 187 -1.42 -19.53 13.70
C ILE A 187 -2.13 -20.77 13.18
N GLU A 188 -3.34 -20.60 12.69
CA GLU A 188 -4.14 -21.62 12.01
C GLU A 188 -4.25 -21.30 10.51
N LEU A 189 -4.00 -22.32 9.66
CA LEU A 189 -4.12 -22.21 8.21
C LEU A 189 -5.44 -22.84 7.74
N GLN A 190 -6.23 -22.06 7.04
CA GLN A 190 -7.48 -22.47 6.41
C GLN A 190 -7.42 -22.22 4.90
N LEU A 191 -6.65 -23.03 4.19
CA LEU A 191 -6.41 -22.86 2.76
C LEU A 191 -7.44 -23.64 1.96
N ALA A 192 -8.15 -22.97 1.05
CA ALA A 192 -9.06 -23.65 0.14
C ALA A 192 -8.25 -24.50 -0.85
N PRO A 193 -8.64 -25.75 -1.11
CA PRO A 193 -8.09 -26.51 -2.22
C PRO A 193 -8.48 -25.87 -3.55
N ASP A 194 -7.74 -26.17 -4.60
CA ASP A 194 -8.07 -25.85 -6.00
C ASP A 194 -8.36 -24.34 -6.26
N LEU A 195 -7.51 -23.47 -5.70
CA LEU A 195 -7.60 -22.04 -6.01
C LEU A 195 -7.12 -21.78 -7.44
N PRO A 196 -7.83 -20.94 -8.22
CA PRO A 196 -7.31 -20.41 -9.48
C PRO A 196 -5.98 -19.66 -9.27
N HIS A 197 -5.09 -19.76 -10.26
CA HIS A 197 -3.87 -18.93 -10.28
C HIS A 197 -4.24 -17.47 -10.42
N ILE A 198 -3.56 -16.62 -9.68
CA ILE A 198 -3.67 -15.17 -9.81
C ILE A 198 -2.52 -14.61 -10.65
N GLN A 199 -2.72 -13.47 -11.30
CA GLN A 199 -1.63 -12.69 -11.88
C GLN A 199 -0.93 -11.92 -10.74
N GLY A 200 0.23 -12.40 -10.30
CA GLY A 200 0.91 -11.84 -9.13
C GLY A 200 2.42 -12.00 -9.14
N ASP A 201 3.09 -11.14 -8.39
CA ASP A 201 4.53 -11.25 -8.07
C ASP A 201 4.68 -11.97 -6.73
N ALA A 202 5.20 -13.19 -6.76
CA ALA A 202 5.36 -14.03 -5.58
C ALA A 202 6.23 -13.38 -4.49
N THR A 203 7.23 -12.56 -4.87
CA THR A 203 8.11 -11.87 -3.93
C THR A 203 7.38 -10.78 -3.15
N LEU A 204 6.63 -9.95 -3.87
CA LEU A 204 5.81 -8.90 -3.27
C LEU A 204 4.66 -9.48 -2.45
N LEU A 205 4.04 -10.56 -2.92
CA LEU A 205 2.99 -11.27 -2.17
C LEU A 205 3.52 -11.91 -0.88
N ARG A 206 4.75 -12.46 -0.85
CA ARG A 206 5.39 -12.90 0.40
C ARG A 206 5.52 -11.75 1.38
N GLN A 207 5.93 -10.57 0.92
CA GLN A 207 6.03 -9.38 1.76
C GLN A 207 4.68 -8.96 2.33
N VAL A 208 3.61 -9.01 1.52
CA VAL A 208 2.24 -8.76 1.98
C VAL A 208 1.85 -9.71 3.11
N ILE A 209 2.00 -11.01 2.91
CA ILE A 209 1.62 -12.03 3.90
C ILE A 209 2.42 -11.86 5.18
N HIS A 210 3.75 -11.67 5.06
CA HIS A 210 4.64 -11.42 6.21
C HIS A 210 4.17 -10.20 7.02
N ASN A 211 3.92 -9.06 6.35
CA ASN A 211 3.48 -7.84 7.02
C ASN A 211 2.13 -8.00 7.74
N LEU A 212 1.19 -8.73 7.13
CA LEU A 212 -0.11 -8.98 7.75
C LEU A 212 -0.01 -9.89 8.97
N VAL A 213 0.74 -10.98 8.86
CA VAL A 213 0.95 -11.93 9.97
C VAL A 213 1.73 -11.27 11.10
N GLN A 214 2.81 -10.54 10.80
CA GLN A 214 3.58 -9.81 11.80
C GLN A 214 2.73 -8.76 12.52
N ASN A 215 1.88 -8.04 11.79
CA ASN A 215 0.96 -7.07 12.39
C ASN A 215 -0.03 -7.72 13.37
N ALA A 216 -0.53 -8.92 13.05
CA ALA A 216 -1.41 -9.68 13.91
C ALA A 216 -0.67 -10.19 15.16
N MET A 217 0.56 -10.72 15.01
CA MET A 217 1.40 -11.17 16.12
C MET A 217 1.71 -10.03 17.09
N ASP A 218 2.17 -8.89 16.57
CA ASP A 218 2.50 -7.73 17.40
C ASP A 218 1.27 -7.22 18.18
N ALA A 219 0.08 -7.21 17.54
CA ALA A 219 -1.14 -6.79 18.20
C ALA A 219 -1.52 -7.70 19.37
N LEU A 220 -1.28 -9.01 19.22
CA LEU A 220 -1.53 -10.00 20.27
C LEU A 220 -0.46 -10.00 21.36
N GLU A 221 0.78 -9.65 21.04
CA GLU A 221 1.86 -9.51 22.01
C GLU A 221 1.70 -8.27 22.90
N GLU A 222 1.39 -7.11 22.28
CA GLU A 222 1.15 -5.86 23.02
C GLU A 222 -0.15 -5.90 23.84
N HIS A 223 -1.18 -6.54 23.29
CA HIS A 223 -2.52 -6.60 23.90
C HIS A 223 -3.11 -8.01 23.76
N PRO A 224 -2.78 -8.94 24.66
CA PRO A 224 -3.36 -10.28 24.64
C PRO A 224 -4.91 -10.24 24.68
N PRO A 225 -5.57 -11.21 24.06
CA PRO A 225 -7.02 -11.26 24.03
C PRO A 225 -7.59 -11.37 25.45
N LYS A 226 -8.70 -10.67 25.70
CA LYS A 226 -9.36 -10.66 27.03
C LYS A 226 -9.93 -12.02 27.42
N GLN A 227 -10.23 -12.87 26.44
CA GLN A 227 -10.77 -14.22 26.63
C GLN A 227 -10.13 -15.17 25.63
N GLY A 228 -9.80 -16.39 26.09
CA GLY A 228 -9.21 -17.42 25.24
C GLY A 228 -7.70 -17.26 25.04
N ARG A 229 -7.16 -18.07 24.13
CA ARG A 229 -5.75 -17.99 23.70
C ARG A 229 -5.61 -17.03 22.55
N ALA A 230 -4.44 -16.41 22.41
CA ALA A 230 -4.05 -15.66 21.22
C ALA A 230 -4.16 -16.57 19.98
N HIS A 231 -4.80 -16.09 18.92
CA HIS A 231 -5.08 -16.89 17.75
C HIS A 231 -5.12 -16.02 16.49
N ILE A 232 -4.44 -16.51 15.45
CA ILE A 232 -4.38 -15.87 14.13
C ILE A 232 -4.86 -16.90 13.10
N ILE A 233 -5.75 -16.50 12.20
CA ILE A 233 -6.22 -17.35 11.10
C ILE A 233 -5.73 -16.73 9.78
N VAL A 234 -4.97 -17.51 9.02
CA VAL A 234 -4.62 -17.19 7.63
C VAL A 234 -5.51 -18.05 6.73
N ARG A 235 -6.36 -17.41 5.96
CA ARG A 235 -7.35 -18.11 5.15
C ARG A 235 -7.31 -17.67 3.69
N THR A 236 -7.42 -18.62 2.78
CA THR A 236 -7.65 -18.38 1.36
C THR A 236 -8.99 -18.95 0.93
N ASP A 237 -9.68 -18.30 0.02
CA ASP A 237 -10.91 -18.76 -0.59
C ASP A 237 -11.10 -18.20 -2.01
N ALA A 238 -11.83 -18.91 -2.84
CA ALA A 238 -12.36 -18.40 -4.09
C ALA A 238 -13.78 -17.88 -3.87
N LYS A 239 -14.09 -16.69 -4.38
CA LYS A 239 -15.43 -16.11 -4.32
C LYS A 239 -15.94 -15.81 -5.72
N GLU A 240 -17.14 -16.28 -6.03
CA GLU A 240 -17.89 -15.79 -7.19
C GLU A 240 -18.45 -14.39 -6.88
N SER A 241 -18.22 -13.45 -7.77
CA SER A 241 -18.71 -12.08 -7.71
C SER A 241 -19.46 -11.74 -8.99
N ARG A 242 -20.28 -10.69 -8.97
CA ARG A 242 -21.03 -10.22 -10.17
C ARG A 242 -20.12 -9.85 -11.36
N GLY A 243 -18.79 -9.77 -11.16
CA GLY A 243 -17.79 -9.50 -12.20
C GLY A 243 -16.84 -10.66 -12.50
N GLY A 244 -17.11 -11.89 -12.04
CA GLY A 244 -16.26 -13.07 -12.24
C GLY A 244 -15.76 -13.69 -10.94
N HIS A 245 -14.80 -14.62 -11.06
CA HIS A 245 -14.17 -15.25 -9.91
C HIS A 245 -13.10 -14.32 -9.32
N ALA A 246 -12.96 -14.34 -7.99
CA ALA A 246 -11.90 -13.64 -7.27
C ALA A 246 -11.27 -14.57 -6.24
N VAL A 247 -9.94 -14.58 -6.17
CA VAL A 247 -9.19 -15.28 -5.12
C VAL A 247 -8.96 -14.29 -3.98
N ARG A 248 -9.18 -14.74 -2.75
CA ARG A 248 -9.08 -13.86 -1.60
C ARG A 248 -8.17 -14.47 -0.53
N LEU A 249 -7.25 -13.61 -0.03
CA LEU A 249 -6.45 -13.84 1.17
C LEU A 249 -7.07 -13.09 2.34
N ARG A 250 -7.14 -13.71 3.50
CA ARG A 250 -7.56 -13.09 4.75
C ARG A 250 -6.59 -13.44 5.88
N VAL A 251 -6.19 -12.44 6.64
CA VAL A 251 -5.49 -12.61 7.92
C VAL A 251 -6.38 -12.01 9.00
N GLN A 252 -6.69 -12.80 9.99
CA GLN A 252 -7.59 -12.46 11.09
C GLN A 252 -6.88 -12.74 12.40
N ASP A 253 -7.00 -11.84 13.36
CA ASP A 253 -6.54 -11.99 14.73
C ASP A 253 -7.70 -11.83 15.72
N ASN A 254 -7.53 -12.31 16.94
CA ASN A 254 -8.44 -12.08 18.06
C ASN A 254 -7.91 -11.05 19.08
N GLY A 255 -7.14 -10.08 18.59
CA GLY A 255 -6.57 -9.00 19.37
C GLY A 255 -7.55 -7.84 19.63
N PRO A 256 -7.04 -6.65 19.97
CA PRO A 256 -7.85 -5.50 20.35
C PRO A 256 -8.61 -4.85 19.19
N GLY A 257 -8.31 -5.23 17.93
CA GLY A 257 -8.82 -4.55 16.74
C GLY A 257 -8.22 -3.16 16.53
N PHE A 258 -8.79 -2.41 15.59
CA PHE A 258 -8.37 -1.04 15.27
C PHE A 258 -9.31 -0.02 15.94
N PRO A 259 -8.78 1.04 16.56
CA PRO A 259 -9.60 2.19 16.95
C PRO A 259 -10.33 2.78 15.73
N GLU A 260 -11.59 3.18 15.88
CA GLU A 260 -12.40 3.69 14.76
C GLU A 260 -11.76 4.86 13.99
N LYS A 261 -11.08 5.75 14.72
CA LYS A 261 -10.37 6.88 14.12
C LYS A 261 -9.23 6.44 13.18
N ILE A 262 -8.61 5.30 13.49
CA ILE A 262 -7.50 4.74 12.72
C ILE A 262 -8.01 3.84 11.62
N LEU A 263 -9.10 3.13 11.83
CA LEU A 263 -9.66 2.18 10.86
C LEU A 263 -9.84 2.80 9.46
N LYS A 264 -10.31 4.05 9.39
CA LYS A 264 -10.50 4.78 8.13
C LYS A 264 -9.19 5.19 7.45
N ARG A 265 -8.11 5.28 8.21
CA ARG A 265 -6.79 5.75 7.79
C ARG A 265 -5.71 4.68 7.93
N ALA A 266 -6.11 3.41 8.12
CA ALA A 266 -5.20 2.31 8.45
C ALA A 266 -4.14 2.04 7.36
N PHE A 267 -4.37 2.47 6.14
CA PHE A 267 -3.46 2.33 5.01
C PHE A 267 -2.61 3.58 4.73
N GLU A 268 -2.84 4.67 5.46
CA GLU A 268 -2.00 5.85 5.32
C GLU A 268 -0.64 5.60 5.98
N PRO A 269 0.47 6.03 5.34
CA PRO A 269 1.80 5.92 5.92
C PRO A 269 1.90 6.62 7.29
N TYR A 270 2.71 6.05 8.18
CA TYR A 270 2.99 6.57 9.53
C TYR A 270 1.79 6.58 10.50
N ILE A 271 0.69 5.95 10.15
CA ILE A 271 -0.45 5.74 11.06
C ILE A 271 -0.25 4.43 11.82
N THR A 272 -0.09 4.53 13.13
CA THR A 272 0.11 3.37 14.00
C THR A 272 -0.48 3.59 15.40
N THR A 273 -0.90 2.51 16.04
CA THR A 273 -1.27 2.46 17.47
C THR A 273 -0.15 1.87 18.33
N LYS A 274 0.83 1.24 17.70
CA LYS A 274 1.92 0.55 18.38
C LYS A 274 2.97 1.54 18.86
N ALA A 275 3.45 1.39 20.10
CA ALA A 275 4.47 2.26 20.67
C ALA A 275 5.81 2.22 19.90
N LYS A 276 6.12 1.09 19.26
CA LYS A 276 7.35 0.87 18.47
C LYS A 276 7.04 0.67 16.98
N GLY A 277 5.79 0.84 16.56
CA GLY A 277 5.39 0.63 15.17
C GLY A 277 5.75 1.83 14.29
N THR A 278 6.20 1.58 13.07
CA THR A 278 6.54 2.61 12.09
C THR A 278 5.31 3.14 11.35
N GLY A 279 4.22 2.38 11.33
CA GLY A 279 3.01 2.68 10.56
C GLY A 279 3.19 2.50 9.04
N LEU A 280 4.24 1.82 8.58
CA LEU A 280 4.49 1.58 7.16
C LEU A 280 3.99 0.22 6.67
N GLY A 281 3.83 -0.77 7.54
CA GLY A 281 3.49 -2.14 7.14
C GLY A 281 2.18 -2.23 6.32
N LEU A 282 1.08 -1.62 6.79
CA LEU A 282 -0.19 -1.62 6.04
C LEU A 282 -0.16 -0.71 4.81
N ALA A 283 0.63 0.36 4.81
CA ALA A 283 0.83 1.20 3.63
C ALA A 283 1.57 0.45 2.51
N VAL A 284 2.60 -0.36 2.86
CA VAL A 284 3.27 -1.28 1.93
C VAL A 284 2.28 -2.29 1.36
N VAL A 285 1.46 -2.92 2.21
CA VAL A 285 0.44 -3.88 1.78
C VAL A 285 -0.55 -3.25 0.81
N LYS A 286 -1.02 -2.03 1.10
CA LYS A 286 -1.93 -1.28 0.22
C LYS A 286 -1.31 -1.00 -1.13
N LYS A 287 -0.07 -0.50 -1.16
CA LYS A 287 0.64 -0.21 -2.40
C LYS A 287 0.83 -1.46 -3.25
N ILE A 288 1.29 -2.57 -2.66
CA ILE A 288 1.43 -3.84 -3.38
C ILE A 288 0.08 -4.34 -3.90
N ALA A 289 -0.99 -4.24 -3.10
CA ALA A 289 -2.34 -4.63 -3.54
C ALA A 289 -2.81 -3.80 -4.74
N ASP A 290 -2.58 -2.49 -4.73
CA ASP A 290 -2.95 -1.60 -5.84
C ASP A 290 -2.19 -1.93 -7.13
N GLU A 291 -0.89 -2.20 -7.04
CA GLU A 291 -0.06 -2.61 -8.17
C GLU A 291 -0.49 -3.96 -8.77
N HIS A 292 -1.06 -4.84 -7.95
CA HIS A 292 -1.69 -6.08 -8.41
C HIS A 292 -3.14 -5.91 -8.91
N GLY A 293 -3.69 -4.69 -8.84
CA GLY A 293 -5.10 -4.43 -9.13
C GLY A 293 -6.04 -5.14 -8.16
N ALA A 294 -5.58 -5.44 -6.95
CA ALA A 294 -6.33 -6.14 -5.92
C ALA A 294 -7.04 -5.17 -4.98
N LEU A 295 -8.21 -5.59 -4.49
CA LEU A 295 -8.98 -4.83 -3.53
C LEU A 295 -8.61 -5.24 -2.11
N ILE A 296 -8.10 -4.29 -1.31
CA ILE A 296 -7.82 -4.49 0.11
C ILE A 296 -8.90 -3.88 1.00
N ARG A 297 -9.24 -4.57 2.08
CA ARG A 297 -10.19 -4.10 3.11
C ARG A 297 -9.69 -4.46 4.49
N VAL A 298 -9.92 -3.57 5.45
CA VAL A 298 -9.71 -3.80 6.88
C VAL A 298 -11.03 -3.65 7.62
N ARG A 299 -11.27 -4.48 8.61
CA ARG A 299 -12.45 -4.40 9.46
C ARG A 299 -12.18 -4.94 10.87
N ASN A 300 -12.92 -4.43 11.82
CA ASN A 300 -13.02 -5.00 13.15
C ASN A 300 -14.02 -6.17 13.17
N LEU A 301 -13.75 -7.14 14.03
CA LEU A 301 -14.61 -8.29 14.28
C LEU A 301 -15.34 -8.08 15.60
N HIS A 302 -16.64 -8.40 15.62
CA HIS A 302 -17.51 -8.23 16.78
C HIS A 302 -18.19 -9.54 17.18
N ALA A 303 -18.42 -9.75 18.48
CA ALA A 303 -18.94 -11.00 19.03
C ALA A 303 -20.29 -11.48 18.45
N SER A 304 -21.13 -10.53 17.99
CA SER A 304 -22.42 -10.85 17.36
C SER A 304 -22.33 -11.38 15.93
N GLY A 305 -21.14 -11.47 15.35
CA GLY A 305 -20.91 -11.79 13.95
C GLY A 305 -20.80 -13.27 13.61
N ALA A 306 -20.90 -14.19 14.55
CA ALA A 306 -20.81 -15.61 14.27
C ALA A 306 -21.95 -16.14 13.38
N SER A 307 -23.09 -15.45 13.27
CA SER A 307 -24.21 -15.79 12.38
C SER A 307 -24.24 -15.00 11.06
N ALA A 308 -23.41 -13.98 10.90
CA ALA A 308 -23.41 -13.10 9.71
C ALA A 308 -22.41 -13.51 8.61
N LEU A 309 -21.78 -14.68 8.72
CA LEU A 309 -20.85 -15.21 7.70
C LEU A 309 -21.52 -15.64 6.38
N THR A 310 -22.82 -15.50 6.24
CA THR A 310 -23.59 -15.98 5.07
C THR A 310 -24.42 -14.93 4.33
N LYS A 311 -24.40 -13.64 4.71
CA LYS A 311 -25.13 -12.62 3.93
C LYS A 311 -24.33 -11.32 3.80
N ASP A 312 -24.29 -10.82 2.58
CA ASP A 312 -23.75 -9.52 2.17
C ASP A 312 -24.27 -8.39 3.08
N ALA A 313 -23.42 -7.87 3.97
CA ALA A 313 -23.77 -6.76 4.82
C ALA A 313 -23.48 -5.44 4.08
N ASP A 314 -24.33 -5.10 3.11
CA ASP A 314 -24.37 -3.75 2.48
C ASP A 314 -25.63 -2.97 2.90
N GLN A 315 -26.23 -3.31 4.04
CA GLN A 315 -27.33 -2.55 4.60
C GLN A 315 -27.03 -2.17 6.05
N GLY A 316 -26.97 -0.83 6.25
CA GLY A 316 -26.71 -0.21 7.53
C GLY A 316 -27.74 -0.59 8.61
N TYR A 317 -27.27 -1.30 9.64
CA TYR A 317 -27.97 -1.43 10.90
C TYR A 317 -27.16 -0.73 12.00
N PRO A 318 -27.82 -0.04 12.94
CA PRO A 318 -27.15 0.54 14.10
C PRO A 318 -26.57 -0.59 14.95
N ALA A 319 -25.25 -0.60 15.10
CA ALA A 319 -24.54 -1.55 15.94
C ALA A 319 -24.97 -1.36 17.40
N ALA A 320 -25.79 -2.27 17.92
CA ALA A 320 -25.78 -2.54 19.36
C ALA A 320 -24.33 -2.87 19.74
N ALA A 321 -23.84 -2.30 20.85
CA ALA A 321 -22.44 -2.41 21.29
C ALA A 321 -22.04 -3.86 21.55
N SER A 322 -21.73 -4.60 20.47
CA SER A 322 -21.16 -5.94 20.56
C SER A 322 -19.67 -5.83 20.85
N ALA A 323 -19.18 -6.66 21.77
CA ALA A 323 -17.78 -6.65 22.17
C ALA A 323 -16.88 -6.88 20.95
N LEU A 324 -15.88 -6.02 20.78
CA LEU A 324 -14.82 -6.18 19.77
C LEU A 324 -13.97 -7.40 20.11
N ILE A 325 -13.81 -8.31 19.16
CA ILE A 325 -13.14 -9.61 19.34
C ILE A 325 -11.95 -9.80 18.42
N GLY A 326 -11.53 -8.77 17.67
CA GLY A 326 -10.36 -8.88 16.81
C GLY A 326 -10.41 -7.97 15.59
N ALA A 327 -9.44 -8.17 14.70
CA ALA A 327 -9.36 -7.51 13.40
C ALA A 327 -9.25 -8.50 12.24
N GLN A 328 -9.56 -8.03 11.05
CA GLN A 328 -9.35 -8.77 9.81
C GLN A 328 -8.89 -7.83 8.71
N VAL A 329 -7.83 -8.24 8.02
CA VAL A 329 -7.41 -7.66 6.74
C VAL A 329 -7.69 -8.67 5.64
N SER A 330 -8.28 -8.24 4.53
CA SER A 330 -8.60 -9.08 3.38
C SER A 330 -8.14 -8.45 2.08
N ILE A 331 -7.55 -9.25 1.20
CA ILE A 331 -7.12 -8.84 -0.14
C ILE A 331 -7.82 -9.74 -1.15
N SER A 332 -8.43 -9.15 -2.17
CA SER A 332 -9.16 -9.86 -3.21
C SER A 332 -8.54 -9.58 -4.57
N PHE A 333 -8.11 -10.63 -5.25
CA PHE A 333 -7.49 -10.62 -6.57
C PHE A 333 -8.53 -11.00 -7.61
N SER A 334 -8.82 -10.11 -8.56
CA SER A 334 -9.77 -10.34 -9.66
C SER A 334 -9.07 -10.66 -10.99
N LYS A 335 -7.77 -10.38 -11.10
CA LYS A 335 -6.97 -10.76 -12.27
C LYS A 335 -6.49 -12.20 -12.07
N LEU A 336 -7.20 -13.15 -12.68
CA LEU A 336 -6.86 -14.56 -12.66
C LEU A 336 -6.10 -14.92 -13.94
N SER A 337 -5.16 -15.88 -13.85
CA SER A 337 -4.51 -16.44 -15.03
C SER A 337 -5.49 -17.37 -15.76
N SER A 338 -5.67 -17.19 -17.06
CA SER A 338 -6.43 -18.15 -17.88
C SER A 338 -5.57 -19.41 -18.06
N GLN A 339 -6.19 -20.59 -18.03
CA GLN A 339 -5.47 -21.88 -18.26
C GLN A 339 -4.75 -21.98 -19.63
N SER A 340 -4.95 -21.00 -20.51
CA SER A 340 -4.27 -20.93 -21.82
C SER A 340 -2.83 -20.41 -21.78
N ASP A 341 -2.43 -19.73 -20.70
CA ASP A 341 -1.07 -19.14 -20.62
C ASP A 341 0.00 -20.14 -20.15
N GLU A 342 -0.38 -21.33 -19.67
CA GLU A 342 0.57 -22.39 -19.28
C GLU A 342 1.21 -23.12 -20.49
N ALA A 343 0.61 -23.04 -21.66
CA ALA A 343 1.09 -23.75 -22.84
C ALA A 343 2.20 -23.02 -23.60
N GLU A 344 2.37 -21.70 -23.42
CA GLU A 344 3.38 -20.91 -24.15
C GLU A 344 4.72 -20.74 -23.39
N SER A 345 4.81 -21.10 -22.11
CA SER A 345 6.06 -20.98 -21.34
C SER A 345 6.98 -22.21 -21.40
N HIS A 346 6.60 -23.27 -22.15
CA HIS A 346 7.36 -24.53 -22.32
C HIS A 346 7.75 -24.82 -23.76
N LEU A 347 7.77 -23.82 -24.64
CA LEU A 347 8.34 -23.94 -26.01
C LEU A 347 9.60 -23.06 -26.13
#